data_b93e32e290174ef734e6ed3d518b72eb
#
_entry.id   b93e32e290174ef734e6ed3d518b72eb
#
_cell.length_a   1.000
_cell.length_b   1.000
_cell.length_c   1.000
_cell.angle_alpha   90.00
_cell.angle_beta   90.00
_cell.angle_gamma   90.00
#
_symmetry.space_group_name_H-M   'P 1'
#
loop_
_entity.id
_entity.type
_entity.pdbx_description
1 polymer ?
#
loop_
_entity_poly.entity_id
_entity_poly.type
_entity_poly.pdbx_seq_one_letter_code
_entity_poly.pdbx_strand_id
1 'polypeptide(L)' 'MTTLEALHHFGGKKALARALDIWPQAIGRWGDRPPMARQFELEVITNGELKADRDDVIKRATA' A
#
# COMPACT_ATOMS: atom_id res chain seq x y z
N MET A 1 -5.38 -3.68 0.30
CA MET A 1 -4.88 -3.51 1.69
C MET A 1 -5.28 -2.15 2.25
N THR A 2 -5.31 -2.01 3.56
CA THR A 2 -5.48 -0.71 4.21
C THR A 2 -4.11 -0.13 4.56
N THR A 3 -4.07 1.19 4.80
CA THR A 3 -2.86 1.84 5.26
C THR A 3 -2.39 1.25 6.60
N LEU A 4 -3.33 0.94 7.49
CA LEU A 4 -3.01 0.31 8.78
C LEU A 4 -2.36 -1.06 8.61
N GLU A 5 -2.85 -1.86 7.68
CA GLU A 5 -2.26 -3.17 7.40
C GLU A 5 -0.81 -3.03 6.94
N ALA A 6 -0.55 -2.07 6.05
CA ALA A 6 0.80 -1.81 5.56
C ALA A 6 1.71 -1.33 6.69
N LEU A 7 1.23 -0.41 7.53
CA LEU A 7 1.99 0.09 8.68
C LEU A 7 2.32 -1.03 9.67
N HIS A 8 1.35 -1.90 9.96
CA HIS A 8 1.57 -3.05 10.85
C HIS A 8 2.59 -4.01 10.30
N HIS A 9 2.52 -4.29 9.00
CA HIS A 9 3.44 -5.25 8.37
C HIS A 9 4.90 -4.81 8.51
N PHE A 10 5.18 -3.53 8.30
CA PHE A 10 6.54 -3.00 8.35
C PHE A 10 6.97 -2.52 9.74
N GLY A 11 6.03 -2.40 10.65
CA GLY A 11 6.33 -1.98 12.01
C GLY A 11 6.39 -0.48 12.22
N GLY A 12 5.80 0.30 11.31
CA GLY A 12 5.67 1.74 11.49
C GLY A 12 5.86 2.53 10.20
N LYS A 13 5.60 3.83 10.31
CA LYS A 13 5.62 4.75 9.17
C LYS A 13 7.01 4.88 8.54
N LYS A 14 8.05 4.99 9.36
CA LYS A 14 9.42 5.14 8.85
C LYS A 14 9.88 3.90 8.07
N ALA A 15 9.59 2.71 8.62
CA ALA A 15 9.97 1.46 7.98
C ALA A 15 9.23 1.29 6.64
N LEU A 16 7.93 1.60 6.63
CA LEU A 16 7.14 1.53 5.40
C LEU A 16 7.64 2.52 4.35
N ALA A 17 7.92 3.76 4.76
CA ALA A 17 8.44 4.77 3.84
C ALA A 17 9.79 4.36 3.26
N ARG A 18 10.65 3.78 4.07
CA ARG A 18 11.96 3.31 3.62
C ARG A 18 11.83 2.17 2.61
N ALA A 19 10.89 1.26 2.85
CA ALA A 19 10.64 0.15 1.93
C ALA A 19 10.18 0.63 0.56
N LEU A 20 9.42 1.71 0.52
CA LEU A 20 8.91 2.29 -0.72
C LEU A 20 9.80 3.39 -1.30
N ASP A 21 10.87 3.75 -0.58
CA ASP A 21 11.76 4.86 -0.96
C ASP A 21 10.99 6.18 -1.14
N ILE A 22 10.14 6.48 -0.18
CA ILE A 22 9.35 7.70 -0.15
C ILE A 22 9.50 8.40 1.20
N TRP A 23 9.08 9.65 1.28
CA TRP A 23 9.07 10.39 2.54
C TRP A 23 7.92 9.90 3.42
N PRO A 24 8.12 9.82 4.76
CA PRO A 24 7.03 9.42 5.67
C PRO A 24 5.78 10.29 5.56
N GLN A 25 5.95 11.58 5.23
CA GLN A 25 4.83 12.50 5.05
C GLN A 25 3.88 12.05 3.93
N ALA A 26 4.39 11.38 2.92
CA ALA A 26 3.55 10.86 1.84
C ALA A 26 2.54 9.83 2.36
N ILE A 27 2.97 9.00 3.31
CA ILE A 27 2.09 8.00 3.92
C ILE A 27 0.94 8.66 4.67
N GLY A 28 1.22 9.76 5.35
CA GLY A 28 0.20 10.52 6.06
C GLY A 28 -0.90 11.08 5.17
N ARG A 29 -0.63 11.23 3.87
CA ARG A 29 -1.60 11.74 2.91
C ARG A 29 -2.48 10.66 2.27
N TRP A 30 -2.17 9.39 2.50
CA TRP A 30 -2.87 8.28 1.84
C TRP A 30 -4.31 8.09 2.32
N GLY A 31 -4.63 8.47 3.53
CA GLY A 31 -5.94 8.18 4.12
C GLY A 31 -6.06 6.70 4.48
N ASP A 32 -7.24 6.13 4.27
CA ASP A 32 -7.54 4.76 4.68
C ASP A 32 -6.80 3.71 3.87
N ARG A 33 -6.50 4.00 2.61
CA ARG A 33 -5.86 3.05 1.71
C ARG A 33 -4.74 3.71 0.93
N PRO A 34 -3.62 3.00 0.71
CA PRO A 34 -2.56 3.53 -0.15
C PRO A 34 -3.05 3.70 -1.59
N PRO A 35 -2.44 4.62 -2.36
CA PRO A 35 -2.72 4.68 -3.81
C PRO A 35 -2.47 3.33 -4.47
N MET A 36 -3.22 3.00 -5.52
CA MET A 36 -3.11 1.68 -6.14
C MET A 36 -1.71 1.34 -6.61
N ALA A 37 -0.97 2.30 -7.15
CA ALA A 37 0.41 2.07 -7.55
C ALA A 37 1.27 1.61 -6.38
N ARG A 38 1.08 2.22 -5.21
CA ARG A 38 1.80 1.83 -4.00
C ARG A 38 1.34 0.47 -3.47
N GLN A 39 0.06 0.16 -3.62
CA GLN A 39 -0.45 -1.15 -3.23
C GLN A 39 0.20 -2.26 -4.04
N PHE A 40 0.34 -2.08 -5.34
CA PHE A 40 1.00 -3.07 -6.20
C PHE A 40 2.48 -3.22 -5.83
N GLU A 41 3.17 -2.11 -5.56
CA GLU A 41 4.55 -2.17 -5.08
C GLU A 41 4.65 -2.97 -3.78
N LEU A 42 3.76 -2.69 -2.83
CA LEU A 42 3.75 -3.38 -1.54
C LEU A 42 3.47 -4.87 -1.69
N GLU A 43 2.59 -5.23 -2.61
CA GLU A 43 2.33 -6.64 -2.89
C GLU A 43 3.60 -7.33 -3.41
N VAL A 44 4.34 -6.68 -4.28
CA VAL A 44 5.58 -7.25 -4.84
C VAL A 44 6.65 -7.37 -3.78
N ILE A 45 6.94 -6.30 -3.04
CA ILE A 45 8.04 -6.31 -2.08
C ILE A 45 7.76 -7.18 -0.85
N THR A 46 6.49 -7.42 -0.52
CA THR A 46 6.11 -8.34 0.57
C THR A 46 5.88 -9.75 0.09
N ASN A 47 6.10 -10.00 -1.18
CA ASN A 47 5.91 -11.31 -1.79
C ASN A 47 4.49 -11.84 -1.58
N GLY A 48 3.51 -10.96 -1.71
CA GLY A 48 2.09 -11.31 -1.62
C GLY A 48 1.50 -11.32 -0.20
N GLU A 49 2.30 -11.01 0.83
CA GLU A 49 1.76 -10.92 2.20
C GLU A 49 0.78 -9.77 2.35
N LEU A 50 1.08 -8.65 1.69
CA LEU A 50 0.12 -7.56 1.52
C LEU A 50 -0.41 -7.65 0.10
N LYS A 51 -1.73 -7.54 -0.05
CA LYS A 51 -2.36 -7.68 -1.37
C LYS A 51 -3.04 -6.39 -1.77
N ALA A 52 -2.83 -6.00 -3.03
CA ALA A 52 -3.51 -4.85 -3.61
C ALA A 52 -5.01 -5.15 -3.75
N ASP A 53 -5.82 -4.09 -3.71
CA ASP A 53 -7.28 -4.21 -3.83
C ASP A 53 -7.67 -4.38 -5.31
N ARG A 54 -7.33 -5.55 -5.86
CA ARG A 54 -7.50 -5.83 -7.30
C ARG A 54 -8.95 -5.85 -7.75
N ASP A 55 -9.85 -6.23 -6.85
CA ASP A 55 -11.28 -6.30 -7.16
C ASP A 55 -11.83 -4.93 -7.57
N ASP A 56 -11.36 -3.86 -6.91
CA ASP A 56 -11.75 -2.51 -7.26
C ASP A 56 -11.29 -2.13 -8.67
N VAL A 57 -10.07 -2.54 -9.04
CA VAL A 57 -9.53 -2.29 -10.37
C VAL A 57 -10.31 -3.06 -11.43
N ILE A 58 -10.62 -4.32 -11.16
CA ILE A 58 -11.38 -5.17 -12.06
C ILE A 58 -12.78 -4.58 -12.28
N LYS A 59 -13.45 -4.15 -11.22
CA LYS A 59 -14.77 -3.53 -11.32
C LYS A 59 -14.75 -2.28 -12.18
N ARG A 60 -13.74 -1.43 -12.03
CA ARG A 60 -13.60 -0.23 -12.85
C ARG A 60 -13.35 -0.56 -14.31
N ALA A 61 -12.56 -1.59 -14.57
CA ALA A 61 -12.25 -2.01 -15.93
C ALA A 61 -13.44 -2.60 -16.67
N THR A 62 -14.37 -3.23 -15.93
CA THR A 62 -15.54 -3.91 -16.52
C THR A 62 -16.80 -3.05 -16.49
N ALA A 63 -16.80 -1.95 -15.78
CA ALA A 63 -17.91 -1.02 -15.73
C ALA A 63 -17.90 -0.11 -16.94
#